data_05e04e7b429067ce5db41852f2207ee9
#
_entry.id   05e04e7b429067ce5db41852f2207ee9
#
_cell.length_a   1.000
_cell.length_b   1.000
_cell.length_c   1.000
_cell.angle_alpha   90.00
_cell.angle_beta   90.00
_cell.angle_gamma   90.00
#
_symmetry.space_group_name_H-M   'P 1'
#
loop_
_entity.id
_entity.type
_entity.pdbx_description
1 polymer ?
#
loop_
_entity_poly.entity_id
_entity_poly.type
_entity_poly.pdbx_seq_one_letter_code
_entity_poly.pdbx_strand_id
1 'polypeptide(L)'
;MAFLLGGRMNYIIINKDNIDTEHICCAMSNKKSLQKKEWLKERFDEGLVFYRSEERGKCFIEYIPDKYAWIPITSNNYMYINCLWVSGSMKGHGYSSDLLKYCIEDARQKGYKGVCILSSKGRKKEFLSDYKYLTHKGFKIADESDNGIILMYLPFTEGNPPEFKECAKHPHINEQGFVLYYTDQCPFTDYWVPRIEEVAKEYNIPLKTIHITTREQAQNLPTPVSTYALFKDGEFLTQGILNEKKFLKYSGIEL
;
A
#
# COMPACT_ATOMS: atom_id res chain seq x y z
N MET A 1 -29.76 -16.64 29.57
CA MET A 1 -29.31 -15.55 28.68
C MET A 1 -27.78 -15.53 28.73
N ALA A 2 -27.16 -16.28 27.83
CA ALA A 2 -25.69 -16.47 27.84
C ALA A 2 -25.08 -15.29 27.07
N PHE A 3 -24.38 -14.43 27.79
CA PHE A 3 -23.48 -13.45 27.16
C PHE A 3 -22.32 -14.22 26.51
N LEU A 4 -22.30 -14.26 25.19
CA LEU A 4 -21.15 -14.65 24.41
C LEU A 4 -20.03 -13.62 24.72
N LEU A 5 -19.08 -14.03 25.55
CA LEU A 5 -17.77 -13.37 25.67
C LEU A 5 -17.11 -13.50 24.30
N GLY A 6 -17.20 -12.46 23.48
CA GLY A 6 -16.44 -12.37 22.24
C GLY A 6 -14.96 -12.48 22.58
N GLY A 7 -14.34 -13.58 22.19
CA GLY A 7 -12.91 -13.79 22.34
C GLY A 7 -12.14 -12.63 21.73
N ARG A 8 -11.24 -12.02 22.49
CA ARG A 8 -10.38 -10.94 22.03
C ARG A 8 -9.46 -11.54 20.97
N MET A 9 -9.41 -10.93 19.77
CA MET A 9 -8.50 -11.37 18.71
C MET A 9 -7.06 -11.33 19.23
N ASN A 10 -6.32 -12.41 19.03
CA ASN A 10 -4.89 -12.42 19.24
C ASN A 10 -4.16 -11.90 18.01
N TYR A 11 -3.08 -11.17 18.24
CA TYR A 11 -2.25 -10.59 17.19
C TYR A 11 -0.80 -10.99 17.36
N ILE A 12 -0.09 -11.11 16.24
CA ILE A 12 1.35 -11.40 16.22
C ILE A 12 2.09 -10.37 15.38
N ILE A 13 3.35 -10.14 15.73
CA ILE A 13 4.30 -9.37 14.92
C ILE A 13 5.05 -10.35 14.02
N ILE A 14 5.07 -10.05 12.73
CA ILE A 14 5.92 -10.75 11.78
C ILE A 14 7.30 -10.10 11.80
N ASN A 15 8.32 -10.94 11.89
CA ASN A 15 9.73 -10.56 11.93
C ASN A 15 10.58 -11.59 11.16
N LYS A 16 11.91 -11.43 11.18
CA LYS A 16 12.83 -12.33 10.46
C LYS A 16 12.74 -13.79 10.91
N ASP A 17 12.40 -14.05 12.16
CA ASP A 17 12.39 -15.40 12.74
C ASP A 17 11.16 -16.21 12.30
N ASN A 18 10.03 -15.54 12.06
CA ASN A 18 8.76 -16.23 11.79
C ASN A 18 8.19 -15.99 10.37
N ILE A 19 8.72 -15.04 9.60
CA ILE A 19 8.16 -14.66 8.30
C ILE A 19 8.09 -15.84 7.31
N ASP A 20 9.02 -16.78 7.36
CA ASP A 20 9.06 -17.89 6.39
C ASP A 20 7.92 -18.89 6.61
N THR A 21 7.49 -19.09 7.85
CA THR A 21 6.41 -20.00 8.23
C THR A 21 5.04 -19.35 8.24
N GLU A 22 4.99 -18.04 8.54
CA GLU A 22 3.75 -17.30 8.69
C GLU A 22 3.17 -16.84 7.35
N HIS A 23 1.83 -16.76 7.27
CA HIS A 23 1.20 -16.10 6.14
C HIS A 23 1.27 -14.58 6.30
N ILE A 24 1.38 -13.88 5.18
CA ILE A 24 1.42 -12.41 5.15
C ILE A 24 0.37 -11.84 4.19
N CYS A 25 -0.03 -10.60 4.42
CA CYS A 25 -0.87 -9.83 3.51
C CYS A 25 -2.20 -10.53 3.14
N CYS A 26 -2.72 -10.18 1.97
CA CYS A 26 -3.90 -10.79 1.37
C CYS A 26 -3.62 -12.12 0.68
N ALA A 27 -2.33 -12.44 0.42
CA ALA A 27 -1.93 -13.67 -0.25
C ALA A 27 -2.02 -14.83 0.73
N MET A 28 -2.90 -15.78 0.41
CA MET A 28 -3.15 -16.97 1.24
C MET A 28 -2.19 -18.12 0.95
N SER A 29 -1.32 -17.98 -0.06
CA SER A 29 -0.33 -18.99 -0.47
C SER A 29 1.08 -18.45 -0.30
N ASN A 30 1.92 -19.17 0.41
CA ASN A 30 3.32 -18.80 0.60
C ASN A 30 4.07 -18.65 -0.74
N LYS A 31 3.74 -19.46 -1.75
CA LYS A 31 4.35 -19.38 -3.10
C LYS A 31 4.08 -18.07 -3.81
N LYS A 32 2.95 -17.41 -3.50
CA LYS A 32 2.55 -16.12 -4.12
C LYS A 32 3.04 -14.89 -3.35
N SER A 33 3.84 -15.07 -2.34
CA SER A 33 4.29 -13.99 -1.47
C SER A 33 5.80 -13.98 -1.23
N LEU A 34 6.56 -14.74 -2.03
CA LEU A 34 8.01 -14.88 -1.81
C LEU A 34 8.73 -13.55 -1.94
N GLN A 35 8.53 -12.80 -3.03
CA GLN A 35 9.17 -11.51 -3.25
C GLN A 35 8.80 -10.51 -2.16
N LYS A 36 7.50 -10.48 -1.76
CA LYS A 36 7.07 -9.63 -0.65
C LYS A 36 7.75 -10.04 0.68
N LYS A 37 7.95 -11.33 0.94
CA LYS A 37 8.66 -11.78 2.14
C LYS A 37 10.12 -11.34 2.14
N GLU A 38 10.82 -11.50 1.02
CA GLU A 38 12.20 -11.02 0.88
C GLU A 38 12.27 -9.49 1.04
N TRP A 39 11.36 -8.76 0.41
CA TRP A 39 11.26 -7.32 0.57
C TRP A 39 11.05 -6.92 2.05
N LEU A 40 10.18 -7.62 2.80
CA LEU A 40 9.93 -7.38 4.22
C LEU A 40 11.15 -7.66 5.09
N LYS A 41 11.88 -8.75 4.83
CA LYS A 41 13.08 -9.12 5.60
C LYS A 41 14.11 -7.99 5.66
N GLU A 42 14.33 -7.33 4.52
CA GLU A 42 15.24 -6.18 4.46
C GLU A 42 14.66 -4.96 5.20
N ARG A 43 13.35 -4.75 5.15
CA ARG A 43 12.69 -3.58 5.76
C ARG A 43 12.54 -3.69 7.27
N PHE A 44 12.58 -4.89 7.85
CA PHE A 44 12.55 -5.05 9.31
C PHE A 44 13.73 -4.34 9.99
N ASP A 45 14.92 -4.36 9.38
CA ASP A 45 16.09 -3.61 9.88
C ASP A 45 15.92 -2.09 9.78
N GLU A 46 15.02 -1.61 8.93
CA GLU A 46 14.65 -0.20 8.79
C GLU A 46 13.52 0.22 9.75
N GLY A 47 13.05 -0.71 10.58
CA GLY A 47 12.00 -0.47 11.58
C GLY A 47 10.59 -0.68 11.06
N LEU A 48 10.41 -1.40 9.93
CA LEU A 48 9.09 -1.83 9.47
C LEU A 48 8.46 -2.76 10.51
N VAL A 49 7.18 -2.52 10.78
CA VAL A 49 6.34 -3.39 11.61
C VAL A 49 5.24 -3.98 10.76
N PHE A 50 5.12 -5.29 10.79
CA PHE A 50 4.01 -6.03 10.22
C PHE A 50 3.25 -6.73 11.33
N TYR A 51 2.06 -6.22 11.66
CA TYR A 51 1.22 -6.70 12.76
C TYR A 51 -0.10 -7.25 12.21
N ARG A 52 -0.41 -8.50 12.54
CA ARG A 52 -1.58 -9.18 12.00
C ARG A 52 -2.28 -10.05 13.04
N SER A 53 -3.54 -10.44 12.74
CA SER A 53 -4.24 -11.47 13.51
C SER A 53 -3.43 -12.78 13.52
N GLU A 54 -3.37 -13.45 14.66
CA GLU A 54 -2.79 -14.80 14.77
C GLU A 54 -3.58 -15.79 13.93
N GLU A 55 -4.89 -15.68 13.95
CA GLU A 55 -5.76 -16.47 13.09
C GLU A 55 -5.50 -16.19 11.61
N ARG A 56 -5.62 -17.25 10.80
CA ARG A 56 -5.46 -17.13 9.36
C ARG A 56 -6.59 -16.31 8.75
N GLY A 57 -6.25 -15.13 8.26
CA GLY A 57 -7.22 -14.21 7.67
C GLY A 57 -6.56 -12.97 7.10
N LYS A 58 -7.40 -12.13 6.46
CA LYS A 58 -6.96 -10.85 5.88
C LYS A 58 -7.18 -9.73 6.90
N CYS A 59 -6.36 -9.70 7.94
CA CYS A 59 -6.45 -8.75 9.04
C CYS A 59 -5.04 -8.36 9.49
N PHE A 60 -4.50 -7.24 8.99
CA PHE A 60 -3.15 -6.79 9.26
C PHE A 60 -2.96 -5.30 9.03
N ILE A 61 -1.91 -4.77 9.64
CA ILE A 61 -1.34 -3.45 9.36
C ILE A 61 0.16 -3.59 9.12
N GLU A 62 0.67 -2.82 8.17
CA GLU A 62 2.08 -2.70 7.84
C GLU A 62 2.46 -1.22 7.84
N TYR A 63 3.50 -0.83 8.57
CA TYR A 63 3.96 0.54 8.67
C TYR A 63 5.46 0.63 8.88
N ILE A 64 6.06 1.75 8.49
CA ILE A 64 7.50 1.98 8.48
C ILE A 64 7.80 3.46 8.81
N PRO A 65 8.95 3.79 9.41
CA PRO A 65 9.41 5.18 9.51
C PRO A 65 9.44 5.88 8.15
N ASP A 66 8.93 7.11 8.08
CA ASP A 66 8.80 7.90 6.85
C ASP A 66 10.09 7.99 6.01
N LYS A 67 11.22 8.14 6.65
CA LYS A 67 12.54 8.18 5.97
C LYS A 67 12.88 6.91 5.20
N TYR A 68 12.27 5.79 5.56
CA TYR A 68 12.45 4.48 4.91
C TYR A 68 11.25 4.07 4.05
N ALA A 69 10.18 4.86 4.05
CA ALA A 69 9.00 4.58 3.24
C ALA A 69 9.32 4.62 1.74
N TRP A 70 8.76 3.70 1.00
CA TRP A 70 8.90 3.59 -0.45
C TRP A 70 7.79 4.39 -1.14
N ILE A 71 7.78 5.70 -0.92
CA ILE A 71 6.77 6.63 -1.41
C ILE A 71 7.39 8.02 -1.58
N PRO A 72 7.02 8.79 -2.61
CA PRO A 72 7.54 10.13 -2.86
C PRO A 72 6.89 11.19 -1.95
N ILE A 73 7.22 11.14 -0.67
CA ILE A 73 6.80 12.14 0.32
C ILE A 73 7.99 12.85 0.94
N THR A 74 7.75 14.07 1.38
CA THR A 74 8.61 14.81 2.31
C THR A 74 7.89 14.86 3.64
N SER A 75 8.49 14.32 4.67
CA SER A 75 7.94 14.37 6.02
C SER A 75 9.06 14.44 7.07
N ASN A 76 8.69 14.81 8.27
CA ASN A 76 9.64 14.99 9.35
C ASN A 76 9.18 14.23 10.59
N ASN A 77 9.67 12.98 10.71
CA ASN A 77 9.44 12.12 11.85
C ASN A 77 7.99 11.65 11.98
N TYR A 78 7.41 11.13 10.88
CA TYR A 78 6.13 10.45 10.84
C TYR A 78 6.33 8.94 10.68
N MET A 79 5.34 8.16 11.10
CA MET A 79 5.24 6.76 10.75
C MET A 79 4.31 6.64 9.53
N TYR A 80 4.79 6.05 8.43
CA TYR A 80 3.99 5.83 7.22
C TYR A 80 3.34 4.45 7.25
N ILE A 81 2.02 4.39 7.07
CA ILE A 81 1.26 3.15 6.99
C ILE A 81 1.23 2.70 5.52
N ASN A 82 1.97 1.63 5.20
CA ASN A 82 2.01 1.02 3.88
C ASN A 82 0.68 0.37 3.52
N CYS A 83 0.09 -0.35 4.48
CA CYS A 83 -1.16 -1.08 4.26
C CYS A 83 -1.91 -1.28 5.58
N LEU A 84 -3.22 -1.02 5.56
CA LEU A 84 -4.16 -1.40 6.61
C LEU A 84 -5.32 -2.16 5.95
N TRP A 85 -5.43 -3.45 6.19
CA TRP A 85 -6.40 -4.27 5.49
C TRP A 85 -7.12 -5.26 6.38
N VAL A 86 -8.45 -5.19 6.38
CA VAL A 86 -9.34 -6.13 7.04
C VAL A 86 -10.44 -6.53 6.07
N SER A 87 -10.55 -7.81 5.72
CA SER A 87 -11.53 -8.26 4.74
C SER A 87 -12.04 -9.68 4.96
N GLY A 88 -13.07 -10.07 4.19
CA GLY A 88 -13.73 -11.37 4.34
C GLY A 88 -14.44 -11.49 5.69
N SER A 89 -14.32 -12.64 6.34
CA SER A 89 -14.91 -12.92 7.65
C SER A 89 -14.40 -12.02 8.79
N MET A 90 -13.27 -11.33 8.58
CA MET A 90 -12.70 -10.42 9.58
C MET A 90 -13.39 -9.04 9.63
N LYS A 91 -14.27 -8.72 8.66
CA LYS A 91 -14.98 -7.42 8.64
C LYS A 91 -16.04 -7.33 9.73
N GLY A 92 -16.30 -6.10 10.20
CA GLY A 92 -17.41 -5.81 11.13
C GLY A 92 -17.11 -6.05 12.60
N HIS A 93 -15.90 -6.54 12.95
CA HIS A 93 -15.51 -6.87 14.32
C HIS A 93 -14.66 -5.81 15.02
N GLY A 94 -14.42 -4.66 14.37
CA GLY A 94 -13.61 -3.58 14.95
C GLY A 94 -12.08 -3.74 14.75
N TYR A 95 -11.62 -4.83 14.16
CA TYR A 95 -10.19 -5.16 14.06
C TYR A 95 -9.33 -4.11 13.33
N SER A 96 -9.90 -3.40 12.35
CA SER A 96 -9.17 -2.27 11.73
C SER A 96 -8.86 -1.15 12.71
N SER A 97 -9.73 -0.94 13.70
CA SER A 97 -9.51 0.03 14.77
C SER A 97 -8.45 -0.44 15.76
N ASP A 98 -8.42 -1.73 16.08
CA ASP A 98 -7.42 -2.32 16.97
C ASP A 98 -6.02 -2.24 16.33
N LEU A 99 -5.91 -2.61 15.05
CA LEU A 99 -4.66 -2.52 14.29
C LEU A 99 -4.15 -1.08 14.18
N LEU A 100 -5.04 -0.14 13.85
CA LEU A 100 -4.67 1.27 13.76
C LEU A 100 -4.27 1.84 15.12
N LYS A 101 -4.98 1.48 16.19
CA LYS A 101 -4.65 1.87 17.56
C LYS A 101 -3.25 1.38 17.95
N TYR A 102 -2.93 0.12 17.65
CA TYR A 102 -1.60 -0.43 17.89
C TYR A 102 -0.51 0.39 17.18
N CYS A 103 -0.69 0.69 15.90
CA CYS A 103 0.26 1.52 15.14
C CYS A 103 0.43 2.92 15.75
N ILE A 104 -0.66 3.57 16.16
CA ILE A 104 -0.63 4.90 16.78
C ILE A 104 0.12 4.86 18.12
N GLU A 105 -0.14 3.87 18.95
CA GLU A 105 0.51 3.70 20.25
C GLU A 105 2.00 3.42 20.10
N ASP A 106 2.38 2.51 19.19
CA ASP A 106 3.78 2.21 18.87
C ASP A 106 4.53 3.44 18.34
N ALA A 107 3.92 4.17 17.40
CA ALA A 107 4.50 5.39 16.86
C ALA A 107 4.70 6.48 17.94
N ARG A 108 3.74 6.64 18.87
CA ARG A 108 3.89 7.56 20.03
C ARG A 108 5.01 7.15 20.97
N GLN A 109 5.10 5.87 21.30
CA GLN A 109 6.13 5.33 22.19
C GLN A 109 7.53 5.50 21.59
N LYS A 110 7.64 5.41 20.26
CA LYS A 110 8.89 5.63 19.51
C LYS A 110 9.21 7.11 19.26
N GLY A 111 8.36 8.05 19.72
CA GLY A 111 8.59 9.50 19.61
C GLY A 111 8.32 10.09 18.22
N TYR A 112 7.51 9.43 17.40
CA TYR A 112 7.05 10.00 16.11
C TYR A 112 6.03 11.12 16.35
N LYS A 113 6.01 12.10 15.45
CA LYS A 113 5.09 13.27 15.51
C LYS A 113 3.68 12.96 15.05
N GLY A 114 3.48 11.81 14.42
CA GLY A 114 2.19 11.39 13.89
C GLY A 114 2.31 10.16 13.00
N VAL A 115 1.19 9.77 12.41
CA VAL A 115 1.11 8.73 11.39
C VAL A 115 0.53 9.31 10.10
N CYS A 116 0.92 8.78 8.95
CA CYS A 116 0.37 9.17 7.64
C CYS A 116 0.11 7.95 6.75
N ILE A 117 -0.79 8.11 5.78
CA ILE A 117 -1.29 7.03 4.92
C ILE A 117 -1.90 7.60 3.64
N LEU A 118 -1.82 6.85 2.53
CA LEU A 118 -2.53 7.19 1.30
C LEU A 118 -4.02 6.85 1.35
N SER A 119 -4.81 7.68 0.70
CA SER A 119 -6.25 7.51 0.52
C SER A 119 -6.72 8.15 -0.79
N SER A 120 -8.02 8.09 -1.08
CA SER A 120 -8.67 8.80 -2.18
C SER A 120 -10.12 9.10 -1.85
N LYS A 121 -10.58 10.31 -2.19
CA LYS A 121 -12.01 10.69 -2.15
C LYS A 121 -12.76 10.23 -3.39
N GLY A 122 -12.04 10.00 -4.48
CA GLY A 122 -12.55 9.73 -5.81
C GLY A 122 -12.98 8.28 -6.04
N ARG A 123 -13.14 7.95 -7.33
CA ARG A 123 -13.47 6.59 -7.78
C ARG A 123 -12.27 5.64 -7.77
N LYS A 124 -11.04 6.16 -7.87
CA LYS A 124 -9.79 5.39 -7.84
C LYS A 124 -9.40 5.05 -6.40
N LYS A 125 -10.09 4.09 -5.79
CA LYS A 125 -9.91 3.69 -4.38
C LYS A 125 -9.18 2.36 -4.20
N GLU A 126 -8.93 1.66 -5.27
CA GLU A 126 -8.33 0.32 -5.23
C GLU A 126 -6.97 0.38 -4.53
N PHE A 127 -6.77 -0.53 -3.60
CA PHE A 127 -5.55 -0.67 -2.79
C PHE A 127 -5.22 0.52 -1.89
N LEU A 128 -6.15 1.48 -1.72
CA LEU A 128 -6.02 2.62 -0.81
C LEU A 128 -6.97 2.47 0.38
N SER A 129 -6.61 3.08 1.50
CA SER A 129 -7.46 3.12 2.69
C SER A 129 -8.67 4.01 2.48
N ASP A 130 -9.80 3.64 3.08
CA ASP A 130 -11.06 4.39 2.92
C ASP A 130 -10.98 5.77 3.58
N TYR A 131 -11.27 6.81 2.80
CA TYR A 131 -11.22 8.20 3.24
C TYR A 131 -12.16 8.50 4.42
N LYS A 132 -13.40 7.98 4.37
CA LYS A 132 -14.39 8.23 5.42
C LYS A 132 -13.99 7.57 6.73
N TYR A 133 -13.44 6.36 6.64
CA TYR A 133 -12.91 5.65 7.80
C TYR A 133 -11.78 6.44 8.45
N LEU A 134 -10.79 6.89 7.68
CA LEU A 134 -9.65 7.65 8.20
C LEU A 134 -10.10 9.00 8.80
N THR A 135 -11.01 9.71 8.14
CA THR A 135 -11.57 10.96 8.68
C THR A 135 -12.30 10.71 10.00
N HIS A 136 -13.09 9.63 10.09
CA HIS A 136 -13.73 9.24 11.36
C HIS A 136 -12.71 8.90 12.47
N LYS A 137 -11.51 8.44 12.10
CA LYS A 137 -10.39 8.20 13.02
C LYS A 137 -9.57 9.46 13.34
N GLY A 138 -9.98 10.62 12.86
CA GLY A 138 -9.34 11.91 13.16
C GLY A 138 -8.22 12.30 12.21
N PHE A 139 -7.97 11.52 11.14
CA PHE A 139 -7.02 11.92 10.11
C PHE A 139 -7.50 13.15 9.34
N LYS A 140 -6.55 14.01 8.99
CA LYS A 140 -6.73 15.21 8.17
C LYS A 140 -6.02 15.00 6.83
N ILE A 141 -6.41 15.79 5.83
CA ILE A 141 -5.67 15.85 4.56
C ILE A 141 -4.40 16.67 4.82
N ALA A 142 -3.27 16.11 4.43
CA ALA A 142 -1.98 16.77 4.42
C ALA A 142 -1.69 17.37 3.05
N ASP A 143 -1.87 16.57 1.97
CA ASP A 143 -1.60 16.98 0.59
C ASP A 143 -2.48 16.18 -0.38
N GLU A 144 -2.61 16.65 -1.62
CA GLU A 144 -3.40 16.02 -2.68
C GLU A 144 -2.67 16.13 -4.03
N SER A 145 -2.66 15.07 -4.81
CA SER A 145 -2.12 15.06 -6.17
C SER A 145 -3.24 15.14 -7.22
N ASP A 146 -2.90 15.59 -8.44
CA ASP A 146 -3.87 15.85 -9.52
C ASP A 146 -4.67 14.61 -9.94
N ASN A 147 -4.14 13.41 -9.70
CA ASN A 147 -4.88 12.17 -9.95
C ASN A 147 -5.90 11.80 -8.86
N GLY A 148 -6.09 12.66 -7.84
CA GLY A 148 -7.04 12.51 -6.75
C GLY A 148 -6.60 11.54 -5.65
N ILE A 149 -5.30 11.23 -5.59
CA ILE A 149 -4.71 10.52 -4.46
C ILE A 149 -4.34 11.54 -3.40
N ILE A 150 -4.72 11.27 -2.17
CA ILE A 150 -4.50 12.17 -1.02
C ILE A 150 -3.58 11.51 -0.01
N LEU A 151 -2.71 12.32 0.58
CA LEU A 151 -1.93 11.98 1.75
C LEU A 151 -2.72 12.43 2.98
N MET A 152 -3.11 11.47 3.82
CA MET A 152 -3.78 11.76 5.08
C MET A 152 -2.82 11.58 6.25
N TYR A 153 -2.98 12.38 7.29
CA TYR A 153 -2.15 12.30 8.48
C TYR A 153 -2.94 12.50 9.77
N LEU A 154 -2.45 11.91 10.84
CA LEU A 154 -2.93 12.10 12.20
C LEU A 154 -1.75 12.61 13.06
N PRO A 155 -1.67 13.93 13.33
CA PRO A 155 -0.59 14.48 14.15
C PRO A 155 -0.78 14.14 15.63
N PHE A 156 0.32 13.93 16.33
CA PHE A 156 0.37 13.77 17.78
C PHE A 156 0.85 15.03 18.49
N THR A 157 1.61 15.85 17.78
CA THR A 157 2.17 17.13 18.23
C THR A 157 1.97 18.17 17.13
N GLU A 158 2.13 19.43 17.46
CA GLU A 158 2.19 20.49 16.47
C GLU A 158 3.42 20.35 15.58
N GLY A 159 3.29 20.71 14.31
CA GLY A 159 4.36 20.65 13.31
C GLY A 159 3.82 20.66 11.88
N ASN A 160 4.75 20.72 10.91
CA ASN A 160 4.37 20.68 9.51
C ASN A 160 3.81 19.31 9.13
N PRO A 161 2.71 19.26 8.37
CA PRO A 161 2.19 18.02 7.82
C PRO A 161 3.20 17.41 6.84
N PRO A 162 3.11 16.10 6.56
CA PRO A 162 3.82 15.50 5.44
C PRO A 162 3.26 16.01 4.11
N GLU A 163 4.08 16.04 3.07
CA GLU A 163 3.71 16.52 1.73
C GLU A 163 4.20 15.54 0.66
N PHE A 164 3.53 15.49 -0.48
CA PHE A 164 4.09 14.83 -1.66
C PHE A 164 5.31 15.59 -2.19
N LYS A 165 6.30 14.86 -2.69
CA LYS A 165 7.35 15.49 -3.49
C LYS A 165 6.76 16.02 -4.79
N GLU A 166 7.37 17.05 -5.34
CA GLU A 166 6.88 17.72 -6.55
C GLU A 166 6.70 16.75 -7.72
N CYS A 167 7.61 15.76 -7.88
CA CYS A 167 7.53 14.75 -8.92
C CYS A 167 6.24 13.90 -8.89
N ALA A 168 5.56 13.83 -7.74
CA ALA A 168 4.36 13.03 -7.56
C ALA A 168 3.05 13.83 -7.51
N LYS A 169 3.13 15.16 -7.45
CA LYS A 169 1.93 16.01 -7.39
C LYS A 169 1.17 16.04 -8.72
N HIS A 170 1.92 15.98 -9.84
CA HIS A 170 1.40 16.03 -11.19
C HIS A 170 1.74 14.73 -11.95
N PRO A 171 1.03 13.62 -11.72
CA PRO A 171 1.38 12.33 -12.28
C PRO A 171 1.32 12.31 -13.81
N HIS A 172 2.47 12.47 -14.44
CA HIS A 172 2.66 12.48 -15.87
C HIS A 172 4.06 11.94 -16.23
N ILE A 173 4.18 11.27 -17.39
CA ILE A 173 5.47 10.80 -17.94
C ILE A 173 5.57 11.16 -19.42
N ASN A 174 6.78 11.27 -19.96
CA ASN A 174 7.01 11.61 -21.36
C ASN A 174 7.10 10.38 -22.29
N GLU A 175 6.44 9.29 -21.94
CA GLU A 175 6.51 8.03 -22.69
C GLU A 175 5.17 7.72 -23.35
N GLN A 176 5.21 7.17 -24.58
CA GLN A 176 4.04 6.70 -25.33
C GLN A 176 3.75 5.24 -25.03
N GLY A 177 2.51 4.81 -25.26
CA GLY A 177 2.05 3.46 -24.96
C GLY A 177 1.81 3.23 -23.48
N PHE A 178 1.75 1.96 -23.08
CA PHE A 178 1.57 1.60 -21.69
C PHE A 178 2.92 1.53 -20.96
N VAL A 179 3.00 2.19 -19.81
CA VAL A 179 4.15 2.12 -18.89
C VAL A 179 3.66 1.76 -17.50
N LEU A 180 4.19 0.67 -16.96
CA LEU A 180 3.83 0.13 -15.66
C LEU A 180 5.02 0.22 -14.70
N TYR A 181 4.88 1.00 -13.64
CA TYR A 181 5.79 0.99 -12.48
C TYR A 181 5.23 0.05 -11.42
N TYR A 182 6.09 -0.78 -10.81
CA TYR A 182 5.67 -1.66 -9.72
C TYR A 182 6.81 -1.97 -8.75
N THR A 183 6.43 -2.40 -7.55
CA THR A 183 7.36 -2.83 -6.48
C THR A 183 6.91 -4.16 -5.89
N ASP A 184 7.76 -4.78 -5.08
CA ASP A 184 7.46 -6.01 -4.32
C ASP A 184 6.68 -5.75 -3.02
N GLN A 185 6.17 -4.52 -2.81
CA GLN A 185 5.37 -4.16 -1.63
C GLN A 185 4.02 -4.90 -1.54
N CYS A 186 3.54 -5.45 -2.63
CA CYS A 186 2.29 -6.23 -2.66
C CYS A 186 2.49 -7.56 -3.36
N PRO A 187 2.09 -8.70 -2.77
CA PRO A 187 2.26 -10.01 -3.39
C PRO A 187 1.46 -10.19 -4.69
N PHE A 188 0.50 -9.31 -4.96
CA PHE A 188 -0.26 -9.34 -6.21
C PHE A 188 0.51 -8.78 -7.40
N THR A 189 1.51 -7.93 -7.21
CA THR A 189 2.35 -7.43 -8.32
C THR A 189 3.18 -8.57 -8.89
N ASP A 190 3.85 -9.36 -8.05
CA ASP A 190 4.60 -10.55 -8.43
C ASP A 190 3.74 -11.59 -9.19
N TYR A 191 2.48 -11.69 -8.83
CA TYR A 191 1.56 -12.62 -9.50
C TYR A 191 0.99 -12.09 -10.83
N TRP A 192 0.59 -10.80 -10.88
CA TRP A 192 -0.15 -10.28 -12.03
C TRP A 192 0.74 -9.63 -13.09
N VAL A 193 1.86 -8.99 -12.72
CA VAL A 193 2.69 -8.28 -13.71
C VAL A 193 3.21 -9.19 -14.81
N PRO A 194 3.79 -10.38 -14.52
CA PRO A 194 4.23 -11.29 -15.58
C PRO A 194 3.09 -11.72 -16.52
N ARG A 195 1.88 -11.92 -15.99
CA ARG A 195 0.71 -12.29 -16.81
C ARG A 195 0.25 -11.16 -17.72
N ILE A 196 0.34 -9.95 -17.24
CA ILE A 196 0.02 -8.76 -18.05
C ILE A 196 1.06 -8.60 -19.17
N GLU A 197 2.33 -8.88 -18.90
CA GLU A 197 3.39 -8.88 -19.93
C GLU A 197 3.15 -9.95 -20.99
N GLU A 198 2.76 -11.15 -20.59
CA GLU A 198 2.39 -12.25 -21.52
C GLU A 198 1.21 -11.85 -22.40
N VAL A 199 0.14 -11.33 -21.82
CA VAL A 199 -1.05 -10.87 -22.55
C VAL A 199 -0.73 -9.68 -23.46
N ALA A 200 0.07 -8.73 -22.99
CA ALA A 200 0.49 -7.60 -23.83
C ALA A 200 1.25 -8.07 -25.08
N LYS A 201 2.12 -9.08 -24.91
CA LYS A 201 2.86 -9.70 -26.03
C LYS A 201 1.92 -10.45 -26.97
N GLU A 202 0.99 -11.26 -26.45
CA GLU A 202 0.01 -12.02 -27.24
C GLU A 202 -0.85 -11.13 -28.14
N TYR A 203 -1.30 -9.99 -27.61
CA TYR A 203 -2.16 -9.04 -28.32
C TYR A 203 -1.40 -7.91 -29.01
N ASN A 204 -0.07 -7.96 -29.07
CA ASN A 204 0.79 -6.92 -29.65
C ASN A 204 0.54 -5.52 -29.06
N ILE A 205 0.27 -5.43 -27.74
CA ILE A 205 0.08 -4.17 -27.03
C ILE A 205 1.46 -3.66 -26.55
N PRO A 206 1.89 -2.45 -26.95
CA PRO A 206 3.13 -1.86 -26.43
C PRO A 206 3.03 -1.65 -24.91
N LEU A 207 3.78 -2.42 -24.14
CA LEU A 207 3.87 -2.32 -22.69
C LEU A 207 5.34 -2.31 -22.26
N LYS A 208 5.72 -1.27 -21.52
CA LYS A 208 6.99 -1.20 -20.81
C LYS A 208 6.74 -1.39 -19.33
N THR A 209 7.39 -2.36 -18.71
CA THR A 209 7.35 -2.56 -17.26
C THR A 209 8.65 -2.07 -16.62
N ILE A 210 8.53 -1.40 -15.48
CA ILE A 210 9.65 -0.84 -14.72
C ILE A 210 9.54 -1.33 -13.27
N HIS A 211 10.36 -2.33 -12.95
CA HIS A 211 10.46 -2.85 -11.58
C HIS A 211 11.29 -1.91 -10.71
N ILE A 212 10.68 -1.36 -9.71
CA ILE A 212 11.32 -0.46 -8.74
C ILE A 212 11.92 -1.30 -7.62
N THR A 213 13.24 -1.34 -7.59
CA THR A 213 13.99 -2.22 -6.68
C THR A 213 14.73 -1.48 -5.58
N THR A 214 14.74 -0.14 -5.63
CA THR A 214 15.38 0.68 -4.60
C THR A 214 14.42 1.71 -4.01
N ARG A 215 14.67 2.06 -2.74
CA ARG A 215 13.92 3.12 -2.07
C ARG A 215 14.06 4.47 -2.77
N GLU A 216 15.24 4.80 -3.26
CA GLU A 216 15.48 6.04 -3.98
C GLU A 216 14.62 6.14 -5.24
N GLN A 217 14.51 5.07 -6.04
CA GLN A 217 13.61 5.01 -7.18
C GLN A 217 12.15 5.23 -6.74
N ALA A 218 11.70 4.51 -5.70
CA ALA A 218 10.33 4.63 -5.19
C ALA A 218 10.00 6.04 -4.68
N GLN A 219 10.97 6.69 -4.03
CA GLN A 219 10.84 8.06 -3.51
C GLN A 219 10.94 9.16 -4.58
N ASN A 220 11.19 8.83 -5.83
CA ASN A 220 11.26 9.75 -6.96
C ASN A 220 10.31 9.36 -8.11
N LEU A 221 9.32 8.53 -7.83
CA LEU A 221 8.29 8.15 -8.82
C LEU A 221 7.42 9.35 -9.22
N PRO A 222 6.95 9.39 -10.48
CA PRO A 222 6.06 10.44 -10.98
C PRO A 222 4.60 10.22 -10.55
N THR A 223 4.37 9.63 -9.39
CA THR A 223 3.03 9.34 -8.85
C THR A 223 3.12 9.02 -7.36
N PRO A 224 2.09 9.36 -6.56
CA PRO A 224 2.06 9.03 -5.14
C PRO A 224 2.11 7.54 -4.81
N VAL A 225 1.69 6.66 -5.72
CA VAL A 225 1.60 5.22 -5.45
C VAL A 225 2.77 4.48 -6.07
N SER A 226 3.60 3.85 -5.25
CA SER A 226 4.77 3.09 -5.68
C SER A 226 4.50 1.59 -5.87
N THR A 227 3.43 1.07 -5.27
CA THR A 227 3.12 -0.37 -5.34
C THR A 227 2.81 -0.82 -6.75
N TYR A 228 1.97 -0.06 -7.46
CA TYR A 228 1.56 -0.31 -8.84
C TYR A 228 1.04 0.98 -9.44
N ALA A 229 1.54 1.39 -10.58
CA ALA A 229 1.09 2.59 -11.29
C ALA A 229 1.17 2.39 -12.80
N LEU A 230 0.02 2.36 -13.46
CA LEU A 230 -0.09 2.22 -14.90
C LEU A 230 -0.37 3.58 -15.53
N PHE A 231 0.45 3.91 -16.53
CA PHE A 231 0.29 5.07 -17.42
C PHE A 231 -0.05 4.62 -18.83
N LYS A 232 -0.70 5.49 -19.60
CA LYS A 232 -0.91 5.33 -21.04
C LYS A 232 -0.70 6.68 -21.72
N ASP A 233 0.18 6.73 -22.70
CA ASP A 233 0.48 7.93 -23.49
C ASP A 233 0.79 9.15 -22.60
N GLY A 234 1.56 8.93 -21.53
CA GLY A 234 1.95 9.93 -20.54
C GLY A 234 1.00 10.11 -19.37
N GLU A 235 -0.27 9.73 -19.50
CA GLU A 235 -1.31 9.98 -18.51
C GLU A 235 -1.48 8.84 -17.51
N PHE A 236 -1.64 9.18 -16.22
CA PHE A 236 -1.89 8.19 -15.17
C PHE A 236 -3.27 7.56 -15.31
N LEU A 237 -3.31 6.23 -15.45
CA LEU A 237 -4.57 5.48 -15.57
C LEU A 237 -5.08 4.95 -14.24
N THR A 238 -4.24 4.18 -13.52
CA THR A 238 -4.68 3.47 -12.32
C THR A 238 -3.52 2.99 -11.45
N GLN A 239 -3.77 2.95 -10.15
CA GLN A 239 -2.95 2.23 -9.15
C GLN A 239 -3.51 0.85 -8.80
N GLY A 240 -4.67 0.50 -9.34
CA GLY A 240 -5.29 -0.80 -9.12
C GLY A 240 -4.55 -1.90 -9.85
N ILE A 241 -4.01 -2.88 -9.13
CA ILE A 241 -3.34 -4.03 -9.73
C ILE A 241 -4.34 -4.76 -10.63
N LEU A 242 -4.04 -4.78 -11.93
CA LEU A 242 -4.93 -5.33 -12.94
C LEU A 242 -4.75 -6.84 -13.08
N ASN A 243 -5.83 -7.54 -13.40
CA ASN A 243 -5.78 -8.85 -14.02
C ASN A 243 -5.82 -8.71 -15.55
N GLU A 244 -5.62 -9.81 -16.28
CA GLU A 244 -5.59 -9.88 -17.74
C GLU A 244 -6.79 -9.19 -18.39
N LYS A 245 -8.03 -9.55 -17.97
CA LYS A 245 -9.27 -8.95 -18.49
C LYS A 245 -9.34 -7.43 -18.32
N LYS A 246 -8.95 -6.95 -17.15
CA LYS A 246 -8.95 -5.51 -16.89
C LYS A 246 -7.90 -4.78 -17.72
N PHE A 247 -6.72 -5.37 -17.91
CA PHE A 247 -5.68 -4.79 -18.75
C PHE A 247 -6.13 -4.69 -20.21
N LEU A 248 -6.69 -5.76 -20.77
CA LEU A 248 -7.25 -5.76 -22.14
C LEU A 248 -8.34 -4.71 -22.31
N LYS A 249 -9.21 -4.54 -21.32
CA LYS A 249 -10.22 -3.47 -21.36
C LYS A 249 -9.59 -2.08 -21.43
N TYR A 250 -8.52 -1.80 -20.69
CA TYR A 250 -7.78 -0.54 -20.80
C TYR A 250 -7.09 -0.37 -22.16
N SER A 251 -6.74 -1.46 -22.82
CA SER A 251 -6.16 -1.47 -24.15
C SER A 251 -7.19 -1.32 -25.29
N GLY A 252 -8.48 -1.29 -24.95
CA GLY A 252 -9.57 -1.20 -25.92
C GLY A 252 -9.96 -2.53 -26.56
N ILE A 253 -9.50 -3.66 -25.99
CA ILE A 253 -9.85 -5.00 -26.44
C ILE A 253 -10.98 -5.53 -25.55
N GLU A 254 -12.13 -5.83 -26.16
CA GLU A 254 -13.25 -6.51 -25.51
C GLU A 254 -13.13 -8.02 -25.77
N LEU A 255 -13.27 -8.83 -24.68
CA LEU A 255 -13.27 -10.30 -24.71
C LEU A 255 -14.69 -10.83 -24.65
#